data_29358c8c0ff56e7c6a8699165d211354
#
_entry.id   29358c8c0ff56e7c6a8699165d211354
#
_cell.length_a   1.000
_cell.length_b   1.000
_cell.length_c   1.000
_cell.angle_alpha   90.00
_cell.angle_beta   90.00
_cell.angle_gamma   90.00
#
_symmetry.space_group_name_H-M   'P 1'
#
loop_
_entity.id
_entity.type
_entity.pdbx_description
1 polymer ?
#
loop_
_entity_poly.entity_id
_entity_poly.type
_entity_poly.pdbx_seq_one_letter_code
_entity_poly.pdbx_strand_id
1 'polypeptide(L)'
;MDTKAFATRTENRQFLFPKIDGTHILGIDMGYSGPKCVHEDGYFIFPNYCQKLSGELFGELGKDDMVYEDLETGVKYCVGNMAYRSITTNTRIDENSLYTRNHYLHPSFLVVFRTVLGKALWNKETDGSDVFLQTGLPPAYITRDAAYLKSVCIGTHHFRLTIGKTTKEFNITITEDHFDIMYQPMGTYYSTVINSDGHWSKDYKIYRKANVMVLDGGF
;
A
#
# COMPACT_ATOMS: atom_id res chain seq x y z
N MET A 1 -15.82 -20.60 12.53
CA MET A 1 -14.58 -19.83 12.69
C MET A 1 -15.00 -18.37 12.69
N ASP A 2 -14.70 -17.61 13.71
CA ASP A 2 -15.10 -16.20 13.77
C ASP A 2 -14.14 -15.37 12.90
N THR A 3 -14.61 -14.90 11.76
CA THR A 3 -13.79 -14.10 10.82
C THR A 3 -13.32 -12.77 11.43
N LYS A 4 -13.94 -12.28 12.49
CA LYS A 4 -13.50 -11.12 13.25
C LYS A 4 -12.12 -11.31 13.92
N ALA A 5 -11.71 -12.57 14.13
CA ALA A 5 -10.40 -12.90 14.69
C ALA A 5 -9.24 -12.75 13.67
N PHE A 6 -9.53 -12.58 12.38
CA PHE A 6 -8.54 -12.49 11.30
C PHE A 6 -8.29 -11.06 10.80
N ALA A 7 -8.63 -10.04 11.59
CA ALA A 7 -8.29 -8.67 11.20
C ALA A 7 -6.78 -8.51 11.03
N THR A 8 -6.36 -7.96 9.90
CA THR A 8 -4.97 -7.59 9.66
C THR A 8 -4.50 -6.66 10.77
N ARG A 9 -3.38 -6.98 11.38
CA ARG A 9 -2.75 -6.14 12.40
C ARG A 9 -1.77 -5.20 11.73
N THR A 10 -1.64 -4.00 12.28
CA THR A 10 -0.54 -3.11 11.88
C THR A 10 0.78 -3.73 12.30
N GLU A 11 1.67 -3.88 11.34
CA GLU A 11 3.03 -4.37 11.54
C GLU A 11 4.00 -3.42 10.85
N ASN A 12 5.12 -3.13 11.51
CA ASN A 12 6.23 -2.37 10.95
C ASN A 12 7.51 -3.14 11.28
N ARG A 13 8.30 -3.44 10.25
CA ARG A 13 9.64 -4.06 10.40
C ARG A 13 10.67 -3.15 9.77
N GLN A 14 11.76 -2.93 10.49
CA GLN A 14 12.89 -2.17 9.98
C GLN A 14 13.96 -3.14 9.47
N PHE A 15 14.41 -2.92 8.25
CA PHE A 15 15.59 -3.55 7.67
C PHE A 15 16.10 -2.67 6.53
N LEU A 16 17.38 -2.74 6.28
CA LEU A 16 18.01 -1.93 5.25
C LEU A 16 18.09 -2.72 3.95
N PHE A 17 17.52 -2.15 2.91
CA PHE A 17 17.73 -2.60 1.54
C PHE A 17 18.86 -1.79 0.90
N PRO A 18 19.52 -2.34 -0.15
CA PRO A 18 20.39 -1.55 -1.00
C PRO A 18 19.64 -0.34 -1.54
N LYS A 19 20.23 0.85 -1.41
CA LYS A 19 19.68 2.09 -1.92
C LYS A 19 20.18 2.36 -3.33
N ILE A 20 19.32 2.90 -4.16
CA ILE A 20 19.68 3.48 -5.45
C ILE A 20 19.72 4.98 -5.26
N ASP A 21 20.87 5.58 -5.50
CA ASP A 21 21.04 7.03 -5.33
C ASP A 21 20.02 7.81 -6.17
N GLY A 22 19.33 8.74 -5.52
CA GLY A 22 18.37 9.62 -6.17
C GLY A 22 17.03 8.96 -6.54
N THR A 23 16.72 7.75 -6.04
CA THR A 23 15.43 7.10 -6.32
C THR A 23 14.90 6.35 -5.11
N HIS A 24 13.65 6.63 -4.73
CA HIS A 24 12.93 5.91 -3.69
C HIS A 24 12.10 4.79 -4.32
N ILE A 25 12.52 3.55 -4.13
CA ILE A 25 11.81 2.39 -4.67
C ILE A 25 10.79 1.88 -3.66
N LEU A 26 9.54 1.79 -4.09
CA LEU A 26 8.42 1.28 -3.31
C LEU A 26 7.83 0.04 -3.97
N GLY A 27 7.82 -1.08 -3.26
CA GLY A 27 7.05 -2.26 -3.63
C GLY A 27 5.72 -2.27 -2.87
N ILE A 28 4.60 -2.11 -3.59
CA ILE A 28 3.27 -2.00 -2.96
C ILE A 28 2.35 -3.12 -3.44
N ASP A 29 1.80 -3.88 -2.50
CA ASP A 29 0.70 -4.82 -2.71
C ASP A 29 -0.57 -4.27 -2.03
N MET A 30 -1.55 -3.88 -2.83
CA MET A 30 -2.84 -3.36 -2.37
C MET A 30 -3.82 -4.50 -2.07
N GLY A 31 -3.43 -5.39 -1.13
CA GLY A 31 -4.24 -6.55 -0.74
C GLY A 31 -5.57 -6.16 -0.07
N TYR A 32 -6.58 -7.05 -0.19
CA TYR A 32 -7.91 -6.83 0.40
C TYR A 32 -7.87 -6.70 1.93
N SER A 33 -7.11 -7.56 2.61
CA SER A 33 -6.99 -7.55 4.07
C SER A 33 -6.13 -6.40 4.59
N GLY A 34 -5.17 -5.93 3.80
CA GLY A 34 -4.27 -4.84 4.15
C GLY A 34 -3.28 -4.53 3.03
N PRO A 35 -3.05 -3.25 2.75
CA PRO A 35 -1.96 -2.85 1.90
C PRO A 35 -0.63 -3.18 2.57
N LYS A 36 0.30 -3.68 1.78
CA LYS A 36 1.67 -4.00 2.19
C LYS A 36 2.62 -3.14 1.39
N CYS A 37 3.62 -2.60 2.06
CA CYS A 37 4.65 -1.83 1.39
C CYS A 37 6.03 -2.23 1.88
N VAL A 38 6.91 -2.51 0.92
CA VAL A 38 8.35 -2.63 1.12
C VAL A 38 8.99 -1.35 0.61
N HIS A 39 9.85 -0.75 1.42
CA HIS A 39 10.57 0.47 1.09
C HIS A 39 12.01 0.38 1.64
N GLU A 40 12.86 1.35 1.35
CA GLU A 40 14.29 1.32 1.69
C GLU A 40 14.60 1.00 3.16
N ASP A 41 13.76 1.46 4.09
CA ASP A 41 14.00 1.34 5.52
C ASP A 41 13.23 0.20 6.16
N GLY A 42 12.45 -0.57 5.35
CA GLY A 42 11.73 -1.71 5.87
C GLY A 42 10.44 -2.08 5.16
N TYR A 43 9.52 -2.54 5.95
CA TYR A 43 8.22 -3.07 5.52
C TYR A 43 7.15 -2.66 6.50
N PHE A 44 5.97 -2.41 5.99
CA PHE A 44 4.77 -2.27 6.81
C PHE A 44 3.52 -2.86 6.16
N ILE A 45 2.57 -3.19 7.02
CA ILE A 45 1.18 -3.54 6.68
C ILE A 45 0.25 -2.85 7.68
N PHE A 46 -0.94 -2.49 7.24
CA PHE A 46 -2.03 -2.05 8.13
C PHE A 46 -3.39 -2.50 7.57
N PRO A 47 -4.46 -2.52 8.38
CA PRO A 47 -5.80 -2.91 7.90
C PRO A 47 -6.29 -2.04 6.75
N ASN A 48 -6.85 -2.65 5.70
CA ASN A 48 -7.39 -1.94 4.54
C ASN A 48 -8.77 -1.35 4.83
N TYR A 49 -8.80 -0.39 5.74
CA TYR A 49 -10.00 0.34 6.11
C TYR A 49 -9.76 1.83 5.99
N CYS A 50 -10.73 2.54 5.41
CA CYS A 50 -10.81 3.98 5.52
C CYS A 50 -12.26 4.41 5.71
N GLN A 51 -12.46 5.45 6.52
CA GLN A 51 -13.77 6.01 6.80
C GLN A 51 -13.71 7.52 6.75
N LYS A 52 -14.63 8.12 6.01
CA LYS A 52 -14.78 9.57 5.96
C LYS A 52 -15.11 10.12 7.35
N LEU A 53 -14.40 11.15 7.76
CA LEU A 53 -14.67 11.84 9.02
C LEU A 53 -15.80 12.84 8.84
N SER A 54 -16.82 12.71 9.68
CA SER A 54 -17.96 13.64 9.74
C SER A 54 -17.76 14.58 10.92
N GLY A 55 -16.98 15.66 10.72
CA GLY A 55 -16.69 16.63 11.77
C GLY A 55 -15.27 16.57 12.33
N GLU A 56 -15.04 17.29 13.43
CA GLU A 56 -13.75 17.32 14.09
C GLU A 56 -13.47 16.02 14.86
N LEU A 57 -12.21 15.64 14.88
CA LEU A 57 -11.75 14.50 15.69
C LEU A 57 -11.79 14.90 17.17
N PHE A 58 -12.61 14.20 17.93
CA PHE A 58 -12.65 14.36 19.38
C PHE A 58 -11.63 13.39 20.01
N GLY A 59 -10.62 13.93 20.67
CA GLY A 59 -9.61 13.19 21.42
C GLY A 59 -8.21 13.19 20.80
N GLU A 60 -7.23 12.68 21.56
CA GLU A 60 -5.87 12.53 21.08
C GLU A 60 -5.71 11.30 20.18
N LEU A 61 -4.99 11.47 19.07
CA LEU A 61 -4.61 10.35 18.20
C LEU A 61 -3.58 9.45 18.92
N GLY A 62 -3.80 8.14 18.84
CA GLY A 62 -2.81 7.17 19.24
C GLY A 62 -1.57 7.21 18.32
N LYS A 63 -0.46 6.65 18.78
CA LYS A 63 0.84 6.72 18.08
C LYS A 63 0.77 6.26 16.60
N ASP A 64 -0.03 5.24 16.33
CA ASP A 64 -0.16 4.62 15.00
C ASP A 64 -1.48 4.99 14.30
N ASP A 65 -2.25 5.92 14.85
CA ASP A 65 -3.48 6.40 14.23
C ASP A 65 -3.15 7.28 13.02
N MET A 66 -3.87 7.06 11.93
CA MET A 66 -3.63 7.74 10.67
C MET A 66 -4.88 8.50 10.23
N VAL A 67 -4.67 9.77 9.86
CA VAL A 67 -5.68 10.62 9.25
C VAL A 67 -5.14 11.14 7.92
N TYR A 68 -5.83 10.81 6.86
CA TYR A 68 -5.60 11.33 5.52
C TYR A 68 -6.49 12.57 5.29
N GLU A 69 -5.95 13.58 4.64
CA GLU A 69 -6.69 14.75 4.16
C GLU A 69 -6.39 14.98 2.69
N ASP A 70 -7.45 14.99 1.90
CA ASP A 70 -7.38 15.38 0.50
C ASP A 70 -7.35 16.91 0.43
N LEU A 71 -6.28 17.47 -0.13
CA LEU A 71 -6.06 18.92 -0.13
C LEU A 71 -6.87 19.67 -1.19
N GLU A 72 -7.39 18.96 -2.19
CA GLU A 72 -8.24 19.56 -3.22
C GLU A 72 -9.67 19.73 -2.71
N THR A 73 -10.16 18.74 -1.97
CA THR A 73 -11.55 18.72 -1.49
C THR A 73 -11.71 19.09 -0.02
N GLY A 74 -10.62 19.09 0.75
CA GLY A 74 -10.60 19.25 2.21
C GLY A 74 -11.22 18.09 2.98
N VAL A 75 -11.54 16.98 2.31
CA VAL A 75 -12.17 15.82 2.93
C VAL A 75 -11.13 15.00 3.71
N LYS A 76 -11.47 14.65 4.94
CA LYS A 76 -10.63 13.86 5.83
C LYS A 76 -11.16 12.44 5.99
N TYR A 77 -10.22 11.50 6.14
CA TYR A 77 -10.50 10.09 6.39
C TYR A 77 -9.61 9.57 7.50
N CYS A 78 -10.19 8.80 8.43
CA CYS A 78 -9.36 7.92 9.25
C CYS A 78 -9.01 6.66 8.45
N VAL A 79 -7.80 6.12 8.67
CA VAL A 79 -7.28 4.99 7.89
C VAL A 79 -6.70 3.92 8.83
N GLY A 80 -6.72 2.67 8.38
CA GLY A 80 -6.12 1.56 9.08
C GLY A 80 -6.86 1.19 10.38
N ASN A 81 -6.11 0.95 11.45
CA ASN A 81 -6.66 0.57 12.76
C ASN A 81 -7.65 1.60 13.31
N MET A 82 -7.42 2.87 13.07
CA MET A 82 -8.32 3.93 13.52
C MET A 82 -9.69 3.80 12.83
N ALA A 83 -9.71 3.60 11.52
CA ALA A 83 -10.94 3.36 10.78
C ALA A 83 -11.63 2.08 11.26
N TYR A 84 -10.88 0.99 11.43
CA TYR A 84 -11.41 -0.27 11.91
C TYR A 84 -12.10 -0.18 13.28
N ARG A 85 -11.50 0.58 14.24
CA ARG A 85 -12.11 0.81 15.56
C ARG A 85 -13.35 1.71 15.51
N SER A 86 -13.43 2.60 14.52
CA SER A 86 -14.56 3.53 14.35
C SER A 86 -15.79 2.88 13.75
N ILE A 87 -15.66 1.65 13.23
CA ILE A 87 -16.76 0.86 12.71
C ILE A 87 -17.61 0.40 13.87
N THR A 88 -18.71 1.09 14.12
CA THR A 88 -19.74 0.64 15.04
C THR A 88 -20.63 -0.39 14.33
N THR A 89 -21.26 -1.27 15.12
CA THR A 89 -22.16 -2.34 14.62
C THR A 89 -23.30 -1.84 13.71
N ASN A 90 -23.58 -0.55 13.72
CA ASN A 90 -24.62 0.08 12.90
C ASN A 90 -24.08 0.79 11.64
N THR A 91 -22.78 0.94 11.48
CA THR A 91 -22.19 1.49 10.27
C THR A 91 -22.03 0.31 9.31
N ARG A 92 -22.95 0.17 8.36
CA ARG A 92 -22.70 -0.68 7.19
C ARG A 92 -21.51 -0.06 6.47
N ILE A 93 -20.34 -0.66 6.66
CA ILE A 93 -19.28 -0.46 5.70
C ILE A 93 -19.90 -0.87 4.38
N ASP A 94 -19.69 -0.11 3.36
CA ASP A 94 -19.94 -0.58 2.01
C ASP A 94 -18.87 -1.63 1.68
N GLU A 95 -18.91 -2.76 2.40
CA GLU A 95 -17.97 -3.87 2.33
C GLU A 95 -17.90 -4.40 0.89
N ASN A 96 -19.00 -4.25 0.16
CA ASN A 96 -19.07 -4.65 -1.23
C ASN A 96 -18.14 -3.81 -2.13
N SER A 97 -17.83 -2.58 -1.78
CA SER A 97 -17.00 -1.72 -2.63
C SER A 97 -15.51 -2.11 -2.59
N LEU A 98 -15.00 -2.53 -1.43
CA LEU A 98 -13.60 -2.94 -1.26
C LEU A 98 -13.34 -4.34 -1.82
N TYR A 99 -14.34 -5.23 -1.81
CA TYR A 99 -14.22 -6.61 -2.29
C TYR A 99 -14.72 -6.79 -3.73
N THR A 100 -15.14 -5.71 -4.40
CA THR A 100 -15.54 -5.78 -5.81
C THR A 100 -14.34 -5.75 -6.73
N ARG A 101 -14.49 -6.32 -7.92
CA ARG A 101 -13.45 -6.31 -8.95
C ARG A 101 -13.04 -4.91 -9.39
N ASN A 102 -13.89 -3.92 -9.19
CA ASN A 102 -13.63 -2.52 -9.58
C ASN A 102 -13.15 -1.67 -8.39
N HIS A 103 -12.64 -2.30 -7.33
CA HIS A 103 -12.21 -1.59 -6.12
C HIS A 103 -11.14 -0.52 -6.40
N TYR A 104 -10.33 -0.65 -7.46
CA TYR A 104 -9.36 0.37 -7.86
C TYR A 104 -9.98 1.72 -8.20
N LEU A 105 -11.25 1.72 -8.68
CA LEU A 105 -11.98 2.95 -9.02
C LEU A 105 -12.74 3.55 -7.84
N HIS A 106 -12.77 2.86 -6.71
CA HIS A 106 -13.44 3.37 -5.52
C HIS A 106 -12.59 4.45 -4.84
N PRO A 107 -13.17 5.56 -4.39
CA PRO A 107 -12.42 6.65 -3.74
C PRO A 107 -11.55 6.19 -2.55
N SER A 108 -12.01 5.17 -1.81
CA SER A 108 -11.25 4.61 -0.70
C SER A 108 -9.92 3.97 -1.13
N PHE A 109 -9.84 3.43 -2.35
CA PHE A 109 -8.59 2.89 -2.87
C PHE A 109 -7.53 3.99 -2.96
N LEU A 110 -7.87 5.14 -3.55
CA LEU A 110 -6.95 6.28 -3.67
C LEU A 110 -6.52 6.81 -2.30
N VAL A 111 -7.46 6.90 -1.33
CA VAL A 111 -7.15 7.31 0.05
C VAL A 111 -6.13 6.37 0.69
N VAL A 112 -6.35 5.06 0.60
CA VAL A 112 -5.44 4.06 1.17
C VAL A 112 -4.11 4.06 0.44
N PHE A 113 -4.11 4.12 -0.90
CA PHE A 113 -2.90 4.19 -1.72
C PHE A 113 -2.03 5.41 -1.36
N ARG A 114 -2.61 6.61 -1.32
CA ARG A 114 -1.91 7.84 -0.91
C ARG A 114 -1.41 7.75 0.53
N THR A 115 -2.16 7.09 1.43
CA THR A 115 -1.68 6.83 2.80
C THR A 115 -0.45 5.91 2.81
N VAL A 116 -0.41 4.88 1.95
CA VAL A 116 0.76 4.02 1.79
C VAL A 116 1.97 4.83 1.31
N LEU A 117 1.79 5.66 0.27
CA LEU A 117 2.86 6.53 -0.24
C LEU A 117 3.42 7.44 0.86
N GLY A 118 2.55 8.19 1.53
CA GLY A 118 2.97 9.12 2.59
C GLY A 118 3.65 8.41 3.76
N LYS A 119 3.18 7.22 4.14
CA LYS A 119 3.81 6.42 5.20
C LYS A 119 5.18 5.89 4.79
N ALA A 120 5.34 5.42 3.54
CA ALA A 120 6.62 4.93 3.01
C ALA A 120 7.68 6.03 2.93
N LEU A 121 7.26 7.24 2.57
CA LEU A 121 8.11 8.41 2.41
C LEU A 121 8.16 9.29 3.67
N TRP A 122 7.63 8.81 4.81
CA TRP A 122 7.47 9.63 6.02
C TRP A 122 8.73 10.31 6.51
N ASN A 123 9.87 9.63 6.43
CA ASN A 123 11.17 10.10 6.89
C ASN A 123 12.11 10.47 5.72
N LYS A 124 11.56 10.66 4.53
CA LYS A 124 12.35 11.01 3.35
C LYS A 124 12.25 12.50 3.05
N GLU A 125 13.35 13.06 2.58
CA GLU A 125 13.38 14.34 1.90
C GLU A 125 13.29 14.04 0.40
N THR A 126 12.16 14.34 -0.20
CA THR A 126 11.91 14.13 -1.62
C THR A 126 11.05 15.26 -2.15
N ASP A 127 11.30 15.69 -3.38
CA ASP A 127 10.41 16.60 -4.11
C ASP A 127 9.24 15.86 -4.78
N GLY A 128 9.20 14.53 -4.58
CA GLY A 128 8.14 13.66 -5.06
C GLY A 128 8.30 13.15 -6.49
N SER A 129 9.37 13.55 -7.21
CA SER A 129 9.61 13.13 -8.60
C SER A 129 10.54 11.92 -8.72
N ASP A 130 11.19 11.54 -7.64
CA ASP A 130 12.21 10.49 -7.54
C ASP A 130 11.66 9.15 -7.01
N VAL A 131 10.34 8.97 -7.04
CA VAL A 131 9.67 7.76 -6.54
C VAL A 131 9.43 6.78 -7.68
N PHE A 132 9.96 5.56 -7.55
CA PHE A 132 9.65 4.43 -8.42
C PHE A 132 8.73 3.45 -7.69
N LEU A 133 7.59 3.13 -8.32
CA LEU A 133 6.57 2.26 -7.77
C LEU A 133 6.48 0.94 -8.53
N GLN A 134 6.72 -0.16 -7.83
CA GLN A 134 6.44 -1.52 -8.29
C GLN A 134 5.19 -2.05 -7.60
N THR A 135 4.23 -2.53 -8.37
CA THR A 135 3.05 -3.21 -7.83
C THR A 135 2.78 -4.53 -8.55
N GLY A 136 1.73 -5.23 -8.15
CA GLY A 136 1.37 -6.52 -8.75
C GLY A 136 -0.12 -6.70 -8.95
N LEU A 137 -0.46 -7.48 -9.97
CA LEU A 137 -1.81 -7.95 -10.25
C LEU A 137 -1.84 -9.46 -10.41
N PRO A 138 -2.96 -10.13 -10.05
CA PRO A 138 -3.14 -11.53 -10.35
C PRO A 138 -3.05 -11.78 -11.86
N PRO A 139 -2.39 -12.88 -12.32
CA PRO A 139 -2.22 -13.18 -13.74
C PRO A 139 -3.52 -13.16 -14.55
N ALA A 140 -4.60 -13.65 -13.95
CA ALA A 140 -5.92 -13.70 -14.61
C ALA A 140 -6.53 -12.32 -14.88
N TYR A 141 -6.01 -11.26 -14.22
CA TYR A 141 -6.64 -9.94 -14.25
C TYR A 141 -5.74 -8.84 -14.82
N ILE A 142 -4.46 -9.10 -15.00
CA ILE A 142 -3.50 -8.04 -15.38
C ILE A 142 -3.88 -7.35 -16.70
N THR A 143 -4.29 -8.10 -17.71
CA THR A 143 -4.68 -7.54 -19.02
C THR A 143 -5.87 -6.60 -18.92
N ARG A 144 -6.79 -6.87 -18.00
CA ARG A 144 -8.02 -6.08 -17.83
C ARG A 144 -7.81 -4.91 -16.87
N ASP A 145 -7.13 -5.16 -15.75
CA ASP A 145 -7.12 -4.24 -14.61
C ASP A 145 -5.90 -3.32 -14.60
N ALA A 146 -4.85 -3.62 -15.36
CA ALA A 146 -3.64 -2.79 -15.39
C ALA A 146 -3.90 -1.34 -15.80
N ALA A 147 -4.77 -1.11 -16.78
CA ALA A 147 -5.12 0.24 -17.23
C ALA A 147 -5.83 1.05 -16.13
N TYR A 148 -6.73 0.40 -15.39
CA TYR A 148 -7.42 1.05 -14.26
C TYR A 148 -6.46 1.37 -13.12
N LEU A 149 -5.58 0.42 -12.77
CA LEU A 149 -4.59 0.63 -11.72
C LEU A 149 -3.63 1.77 -12.09
N LYS A 150 -3.14 1.79 -13.33
CA LYS A 150 -2.32 2.89 -13.86
C LYS A 150 -3.03 4.23 -13.75
N SER A 151 -4.30 4.32 -14.13
CA SER A 151 -5.07 5.57 -14.10
C SER A 151 -5.25 6.16 -12.70
N VAL A 152 -5.13 5.33 -11.65
CA VAL A 152 -5.22 5.79 -10.25
C VAL A 152 -3.84 6.10 -9.67
N CYS A 153 -2.83 5.29 -10.03
CA CYS A 153 -1.50 5.39 -9.41
C CYS A 153 -0.57 6.38 -10.11
N ILE A 154 -0.72 6.59 -11.42
CA ILE A 154 0.08 7.54 -12.20
C ILE A 154 -0.53 8.93 -12.10
N GLY A 155 0.31 9.93 -11.86
CA GLY A 155 -0.09 11.32 -11.73
C GLY A 155 0.47 11.98 -10.48
N THR A 156 -0.01 13.18 -10.19
CA THR A 156 0.39 13.94 -9.00
C THR A 156 -0.57 13.67 -7.84
N HIS A 157 -0.01 13.31 -6.71
CA HIS A 157 -0.73 13.00 -5.47
C HIS A 157 -0.42 14.09 -4.44
N HIS A 158 -1.34 15.04 -4.28
CA HIS A 158 -1.22 16.13 -3.32
C HIS A 158 -2.19 15.91 -2.16
N PHE A 159 -1.65 15.63 -0.98
CA PHE A 159 -2.43 15.27 0.19
C PHE A 159 -1.66 15.56 1.48
N ARG A 160 -2.37 15.51 2.59
CA ARG A 160 -1.79 15.59 3.93
C ARG A 160 -2.05 14.30 4.69
N LEU A 161 -1.03 13.83 5.40
CA LEU A 161 -1.13 12.66 6.26
C LEU A 161 -0.71 13.02 7.68
N THR A 162 -1.55 12.67 8.64
CA THR A 162 -1.24 12.75 10.07
C THR A 162 -1.02 11.35 10.60
N ILE A 163 0.11 11.11 11.27
CA ILE A 163 0.39 9.87 12.01
C ILE A 163 0.67 10.25 13.46
N GLY A 164 -0.19 9.79 14.36
CA GLY A 164 -0.13 10.20 15.77
C GLY A 164 -0.26 11.71 15.92
N LYS A 165 0.77 12.37 16.47
CA LYS A 165 0.78 13.82 16.70
C LYS A 165 1.47 14.63 15.60
N THR A 166 1.99 14.00 14.57
CA THR A 166 2.75 14.65 13.51
C THR A 166 1.97 14.66 12.21
N THR A 167 1.96 15.79 11.54
CA THR A 167 1.32 16.00 10.25
C THR A 167 2.36 16.39 9.21
N LYS A 168 2.30 15.76 8.02
CA LYS A 168 3.12 16.11 6.87
C LYS A 168 2.24 16.26 5.62
N GLU A 169 2.65 17.17 4.77
CA GLU A 169 2.09 17.36 3.44
C GLU A 169 2.99 16.67 2.41
N PHE A 170 2.36 16.03 1.43
CA PHE A 170 3.02 15.30 0.37
C PHE A 170 2.55 15.80 -0.98
N ASN A 171 3.51 16.00 -1.89
CA ASN A 171 3.27 16.30 -3.28
C ASN A 171 4.16 15.34 -4.11
N ILE A 172 3.59 14.19 -4.49
CA ILE A 172 4.34 13.08 -5.10
C ILE A 172 3.85 12.91 -6.52
N THR A 173 4.77 12.90 -7.49
CA THR A 173 4.43 12.64 -8.88
C THR A 173 4.99 11.29 -9.30
N ILE A 174 4.10 10.39 -9.72
CA ILE A 174 4.45 9.08 -10.30
C ILE A 174 4.23 9.18 -11.81
N THR A 175 5.29 9.02 -12.57
CA THR A 175 5.24 9.01 -14.04
C THR A 175 5.10 7.59 -14.57
N GLU A 176 4.77 7.44 -15.84
CA GLU A 176 4.64 6.10 -16.45
C GLU A 176 5.97 5.34 -16.44
N ASP A 177 7.10 6.04 -16.59
CA ASP A 177 8.44 5.46 -16.57
C ASP A 177 8.86 5.01 -15.16
N HIS A 178 8.21 5.54 -14.13
CA HIS A 178 8.46 5.22 -12.72
C HIS A 178 7.37 4.32 -12.12
N PHE A 179 6.57 3.66 -12.96
CA PHE A 179 5.50 2.77 -12.52
C PHE A 179 5.52 1.45 -13.28
N ASP A 180 5.64 0.35 -12.55
CA ASP A 180 5.61 -0.99 -13.15
C ASP A 180 4.64 -1.93 -12.45
N ILE A 181 4.04 -2.85 -13.22
CA ILE A 181 3.09 -3.86 -12.75
C ILE A 181 3.59 -5.24 -13.12
N MET A 182 3.87 -6.06 -12.11
CA MET A 182 4.23 -7.46 -12.31
C MET A 182 3.07 -8.42 -12.03
N TYR A 183 3.21 -9.67 -12.43
CA TYR A 183 2.36 -10.75 -11.94
C TYR A 183 2.64 -10.99 -10.44
N GLN A 184 1.65 -10.92 -9.56
CA GLN A 184 1.83 -11.09 -8.11
C GLN A 184 2.66 -12.33 -7.73
N PRO A 185 2.47 -13.54 -8.35
CA PRO A 185 3.31 -14.69 -8.05
C PRO A 185 4.80 -14.48 -8.34
N MET A 186 5.15 -13.57 -9.24
CA MET A 186 6.57 -13.25 -9.52
C MET A 186 7.26 -12.61 -8.32
N GLY A 187 6.54 -11.82 -7.51
CA GLY A 187 7.08 -11.29 -6.25
C GLY A 187 7.54 -12.41 -5.31
N THR A 188 6.72 -13.44 -5.14
CA THR A 188 7.08 -14.63 -4.34
C THR A 188 8.27 -15.39 -4.95
N TYR A 189 8.29 -15.56 -6.27
CA TYR A 189 9.41 -16.16 -6.95
C TYR A 189 10.72 -15.38 -6.72
N TYR A 190 10.69 -14.07 -6.93
CA TYR A 190 11.86 -13.21 -6.73
C TYR A 190 12.34 -13.20 -5.28
N SER A 191 11.44 -13.22 -4.30
CA SER A 191 11.81 -13.30 -2.88
C SER A 191 12.54 -14.60 -2.52
N THR A 192 12.41 -15.65 -3.34
CA THR A 192 13.11 -16.94 -3.16
C THR A 192 14.49 -16.94 -3.83
N VAL A 193 14.62 -16.24 -4.96
CA VAL A 193 15.83 -16.32 -5.80
C VAL A 193 16.73 -15.10 -5.69
N ILE A 194 16.29 -14.02 -5.03
CA ILE A 194 17.07 -12.81 -4.77
C ILE A 194 17.24 -12.65 -3.26
N ASN A 195 18.47 -12.41 -2.84
CA ASN A 195 18.81 -12.12 -1.45
C ASN A 195 18.43 -10.67 -1.08
N SER A 196 18.45 -10.34 0.21
CA SER A 196 18.20 -8.99 0.72
C SER A 196 19.20 -7.93 0.23
N ASP A 197 20.37 -8.35 -0.25
CA ASP A 197 21.40 -7.49 -0.85
C ASP A 197 21.19 -7.24 -2.35
N GLY A 198 20.12 -7.76 -2.94
CA GLY A 198 19.78 -7.62 -4.36
C GLY A 198 20.51 -8.61 -5.28
N HIS A 199 21.34 -9.48 -4.74
CA HIS A 199 22.07 -10.49 -5.53
C HIS A 199 21.29 -11.79 -5.64
N TRP A 200 21.58 -12.58 -6.70
CA TRP A 200 21.00 -13.89 -6.88
C TRP A 200 21.37 -14.84 -5.73
N SER A 201 20.36 -15.51 -5.18
CA SER A 201 20.56 -16.53 -4.16
C SER A 201 21.31 -17.74 -4.73
N LYS A 202 21.90 -18.56 -3.84
CA LYS A 202 22.54 -19.83 -4.23
C LYS A 202 21.59 -20.78 -4.96
N ASP A 203 20.31 -20.67 -4.67
CA ASP A 203 19.26 -21.55 -5.21
C ASP A 203 18.72 -21.09 -6.57
N TYR A 204 19.10 -19.88 -7.04
CA TYR A 204 18.67 -19.33 -8.33
C TYR A 204 18.88 -20.31 -9.50
N LYS A 205 20.05 -21.01 -9.54
CA LYS A 205 20.37 -21.96 -10.61
C LYS A 205 19.41 -23.15 -10.66
N ILE A 206 18.85 -23.55 -9.50
CA ILE A 206 17.87 -24.63 -9.38
C ILE A 206 16.52 -24.13 -9.88
N TYR A 207 16.05 -23.02 -9.33
CA TYR A 207 14.75 -22.45 -9.65
C TYR A 207 14.62 -22.02 -11.12
N ARG A 208 15.69 -21.53 -11.73
CA ARG A 208 15.72 -21.16 -13.16
C ARG A 208 15.40 -22.34 -14.11
N LYS A 209 15.67 -23.57 -13.68
CA LYS A 209 15.47 -24.80 -14.48
C LYS A 209 14.24 -25.58 -14.06
N ALA A 210 13.58 -25.18 -12.99
CA ALA A 210 12.43 -25.87 -12.42
C ALA A 210 11.11 -25.29 -12.92
N ASN A 211 10.05 -26.12 -12.92
CA ASN A 211 8.69 -25.63 -12.97
C ASN A 211 8.31 -25.19 -11.55
N VAL A 212 8.08 -23.91 -11.35
CA VAL A 212 7.75 -23.32 -10.04
C VAL A 212 6.26 -23.05 -9.96
N MET A 213 5.61 -23.54 -8.91
CA MET A 213 4.24 -23.23 -8.57
C MET A 213 4.21 -22.38 -7.32
N VAL A 214 3.49 -21.26 -7.38
CA VAL A 214 3.21 -20.42 -6.21
C VAL A 214 1.79 -20.67 -5.77
N LEU A 215 1.62 -21.14 -4.53
CA LEU A 215 0.33 -21.29 -3.88
C LEU A 215 0.12 -20.10 -2.97
N ASP A 216 -0.82 -19.24 -3.33
CA ASP A 216 -1.26 -18.11 -2.52
C ASP A 216 -2.59 -18.48 -1.86
N GLY A 217 -2.56 -18.70 -0.54
CA GLY A 217 -3.73 -18.97 0.28
C GLY A 217 -4.43 -17.68 0.77
N GLY A 218 -4.15 -16.53 0.15
CA GLY A 218 -4.78 -15.26 0.46
C GLY A 218 -6.29 -15.24 0.20
N PHE A 219 -6.96 -14.24 0.73
CA PHE A 219 -8.41 -14.04 0.61
C PHE A 219 -8.76 -13.32 -0.67
#